data_c3f4b573f7e86ff289226c6a0e069b85
#
_entry.id   c3f4b573f7e86ff289226c6a0e069b85
#
_cell.length_a   1.000
_cell.length_b   1.000
_cell.length_c   1.000
_cell.angle_alpha   90.00
_cell.angle_beta   90.00
_cell.angle_gamma   90.00
#
_symmetry.space_group_name_H-M   'P 1'
#
loop_
_entity.id
_entity.type
_entity.pdbx_description
1 polymer ?
#
loop_
_entity_poly.entity_id
_entity_poly.type
_entity_poly.pdbx_seq_one_letter_code
_entity_poly.pdbx_strand_id
1 'polypeptide(L)'
;VNTPLSKSRASYWAGRAFEKDNDRLTANKWFEIAAEYPTTYYGQLANKQLGKTAISLPKEPTDKSKVKGVPHIFELVNIACLLHEIGKNDLAVTFLKTASRHAESRDHVLAIIAGAYKIKKFHLAVYAARRAARKGIFVISASYPQPNLSDTSNVEKALVLSIIRQESNFDPQARSHRGALGFMQLMPQTAKSVAKTLKINFEKNKLTS
;
A
#
# COMPACT_ATOMS: atom_id res chain seq x y z
N VAL A 1 -14.87 -15.90 -0.48
CA VAL A 1 -13.82 -14.89 -0.69
C VAL A 1 -12.96 -14.80 0.55
N ASN A 2 -11.67 -15.20 0.45
CA ASN A 2 -10.83 -15.52 1.61
C ASN A 2 -9.72 -14.48 1.83
N THR A 3 -10.03 -13.17 1.63
CA THR A 3 -9.06 -12.11 1.82
C THR A 3 -9.19 -11.45 3.20
N PRO A 4 -8.11 -10.89 3.78
CA PRO A 4 -8.15 -10.11 5.02
C PRO A 4 -9.26 -9.04 5.02
N LEU A 5 -9.40 -8.32 3.89
CA LEU A 5 -10.44 -7.29 3.73
C LEU A 5 -11.86 -7.87 3.82
N SER A 6 -12.11 -9.00 3.16
CA SER A 6 -13.45 -9.63 3.17
C SER A 6 -13.78 -10.24 4.53
N LYS A 7 -12.79 -10.86 5.16
CA LYS A 7 -12.95 -11.43 6.51
C LYS A 7 -13.26 -10.35 7.53
N SER A 8 -12.43 -9.31 7.60
CA SER A 8 -12.65 -8.22 8.56
C SER A 8 -13.99 -7.52 8.35
N ARG A 9 -14.40 -7.30 7.08
CA ARG A 9 -15.69 -6.69 6.78
C ARG A 9 -16.86 -7.57 7.23
N ALA A 10 -16.85 -8.85 6.88
CA ALA A 10 -17.92 -9.77 7.26
C ALA A 10 -18.04 -9.88 8.79
N SER A 11 -16.92 -10.07 9.48
CA SER A 11 -16.90 -10.19 10.95
C SER A 11 -17.34 -8.89 11.63
N TYR A 12 -16.91 -7.73 11.15
CA TYR A 12 -17.36 -6.44 11.70
C TYR A 12 -18.88 -6.28 11.61
N TRP A 13 -19.46 -6.55 10.43
CA TRP A 13 -20.89 -6.42 10.25
C TRP A 13 -21.71 -7.49 11.01
N ALA A 14 -21.15 -8.69 11.18
CA ALA A 14 -21.75 -9.69 12.08
C ALA A 14 -21.78 -9.17 13.52
N GLY A 15 -20.66 -8.61 14.02
CA GLY A 15 -20.61 -7.97 15.33
C GLY A 15 -21.65 -6.86 15.49
N ARG A 16 -21.80 -5.99 14.48
CA ARG A 16 -22.81 -4.91 14.49
C ARG A 16 -24.26 -5.44 14.53
N ALA A 17 -24.53 -6.58 13.87
CA ALA A 17 -25.84 -7.21 13.91
C ALA A 17 -26.17 -7.72 15.33
N PHE A 18 -25.27 -8.50 15.95
CA PHE A 18 -25.45 -8.98 17.31
C PHE A 18 -25.50 -7.84 18.35
N GLU A 19 -24.73 -6.77 18.16
CA GLU A 19 -24.81 -5.58 19.00
C GLU A 19 -26.21 -4.95 18.95
N LYS A 20 -26.85 -4.89 17.77
CA LYS A 20 -28.20 -4.38 17.59
C LYS A 20 -29.24 -5.26 18.29
N ASP A 21 -28.99 -6.57 18.32
CA ASP A 21 -29.83 -7.55 19.03
C ASP A 21 -29.55 -7.59 20.55
N ASN A 22 -28.72 -6.66 21.08
CA ASN A 22 -28.28 -6.57 22.48
C ASN A 22 -27.45 -7.79 22.95
N ASP A 23 -26.98 -8.67 22.08
CA ASP A 23 -26.04 -9.73 22.39
C ASP A 23 -24.58 -9.22 22.30
N ARG A 24 -24.17 -8.48 23.32
CA ARG A 24 -22.82 -7.91 23.41
C ARG A 24 -21.72 -8.97 23.47
N LEU A 25 -22.02 -10.14 24.06
CA LEU A 25 -21.01 -11.18 24.19
C LEU A 25 -20.62 -11.74 22.79
N THR A 26 -21.60 -12.06 21.99
CA THR A 26 -21.39 -12.56 20.61
C THR A 26 -20.85 -11.44 19.70
N ALA A 27 -21.34 -10.20 19.87
CA ALA A 27 -20.85 -9.05 19.13
C ALA A 27 -19.34 -8.85 19.35
N ASN A 28 -18.87 -8.89 20.60
CA ASN A 28 -17.45 -8.74 20.91
C ASN A 28 -16.58 -9.83 20.27
N LYS A 29 -17.03 -11.09 20.28
CA LYS A 29 -16.31 -12.19 19.61
C LYS A 29 -16.11 -11.89 18.12
N TRP A 30 -17.14 -11.39 17.45
CA TRP A 30 -17.05 -11.02 16.03
C TRP A 30 -16.16 -9.82 15.80
N PHE A 31 -16.17 -8.81 16.68
CA PHE A 31 -15.25 -7.69 16.62
C PHE A 31 -13.80 -8.14 16.85
N GLU A 32 -13.54 -9.09 17.75
CA GLU A 32 -12.20 -9.66 17.93
C GLU A 32 -11.66 -10.30 16.67
N ILE A 33 -12.49 -11.11 15.99
CA ILE A 33 -12.11 -11.71 14.69
C ILE A 33 -11.82 -10.63 13.63
N ALA A 34 -12.63 -9.58 13.58
CA ALA A 34 -12.36 -8.47 12.64
C ALA A 34 -11.07 -7.73 12.99
N ALA A 35 -10.78 -7.54 14.29
CA ALA A 35 -9.61 -6.83 14.80
C ALA A 35 -8.28 -7.55 14.54
N GLU A 36 -8.30 -8.86 14.23
CA GLU A 36 -7.11 -9.59 13.78
C GLU A 36 -6.51 -9.03 12.47
N TYR A 37 -7.26 -8.17 11.77
CA TYR A 37 -6.84 -7.54 10.52
C TYR A 37 -6.61 -6.02 10.68
N PRO A 38 -5.65 -5.57 11.47
CA PRO A 38 -5.49 -4.17 11.90
C PRO A 38 -5.13 -3.20 10.76
N THR A 39 -4.68 -3.71 9.62
CA THR A 39 -4.37 -2.90 8.44
C THR A 39 -5.59 -2.67 7.54
N THR A 40 -6.75 -3.22 7.88
CA THR A 40 -8.00 -3.02 7.14
C THR A 40 -8.90 -2.02 7.86
N TYR A 41 -9.72 -1.31 7.08
CA TYR A 41 -10.69 -0.34 7.63
C TYR A 41 -11.60 -0.97 8.69
N TYR A 42 -12.21 -2.13 8.39
CA TYR A 42 -13.11 -2.80 9.32
C TYR A 42 -12.41 -3.39 10.55
N GLY A 43 -11.14 -3.80 10.40
CA GLY A 43 -10.32 -4.21 11.54
C GLY A 43 -10.04 -3.06 12.50
N GLN A 44 -9.79 -1.86 11.97
CA GLN A 44 -9.61 -0.65 12.77
C GLN A 44 -10.91 -0.23 13.47
N LEU A 45 -12.05 -0.28 12.76
CA LEU A 45 -13.36 -0.02 13.37
C LEU A 45 -13.67 -1.01 14.49
N ALA A 46 -13.37 -2.29 14.29
CA ALA A 46 -13.56 -3.32 15.32
C ALA A 46 -12.69 -3.07 16.56
N ASN A 47 -11.42 -2.70 16.36
CA ASN A 47 -10.56 -2.29 17.49
C ASN A 47 -11.17 -1.13 18.27
N LYS A 48 -11.76 -0.15 17.58
CA LYS A 48 -12.46 0.98 18.23
C LYS A 48 -13.68 0.51 19.02
N GLN A 49 -14.48 -0.41 18.49
CA GLN A 49 -15.64 -0.99 19.21
C GLN A 49 -15.21 -1.75 20.48
N LEU A 50 -14.05 -2.39 20.44
CA LEU A 50 -13.46 -3.08 21.58
C LEU A 50 -12.75 -2.14 22.58
N GLY A 51 -12.82 -0.81 22.38
CA GLY A 51 -12.16 0.18 23.23
C GLY A 51 -10.63 0.22 23.11
N LYS A 52 -10.06 -0.40 22.07
CA LYS A 52 -8.61 -0.39 21.82
C LYS A 52 -8.21 0.91 21.11
N THR A 53 -7.43 1.73 21.79
CA THR A 53 -6.96 3.04 21.26
C THR A 53 -5.73 2.93 20.36
N ALA A 54 -4.91 1.89 20.56
CA ALA A 54 -3.71 1.64 19.77
C ALA A 54 -3.90 0.48 18.78
N ILE A 55 -3.52 0.71 17.53
CA ILE A 55 -3.49 -0.33 16.52
C ILE A 55 -2.19 -1.12 16.69
N SER A 56 -2.31 -2.39 17.11
CA SER A 56 -1.16 -3.30 17.11
C SER A 56 -0.89 -3.78 15.70
N LEU A 57 0.12 -3.22 15.06
CA LEU A 57 0.58 -3.70 13.78
C LEU A 57 1.43 -4.97 13.95
N PRO A 58 1.40 -5.90 12.97
CA PRO A 58 2.30 -7.05 12.98
C PRO A 58 3.75 -6.57 13.07
N LYS A 59 4.49 -7.08 14.06
CA LYS A 59 5.92 -6.78 14.19
C LYS A 59 6.66 -7.32 12.96
N GLU A 60 7.50 -6.49 12.37
CA GLU A 60 8.44 -6.98 11.35
C GLU A 60 9.49 -7.82 12.07
N PRO A 61 9.72 -9.07 11.65
CA PRO A 61 10.83 -9.86 12.19
C PRO A 61 12.14 -9.14 11.90
N THR A 62 12.95 -8.95 12.91
CA THR A 62 14.27 -8.32 12.80
C THR A 62 15.32 -9.25 12.21
N ASP A 63 15.00 -10.53 12.10
CA ASP A 63 15.93 -11.55 11.62
C ASP A 63 16.11 -11.44 10.11
N LYS A 64 17.29 -10.99 9.71
CA LYS A 64 17.77 -10.93 8.32
C LYS A 64 18.37 -12.28 7.86
N SER A 65 18.31 -13.30 8.71
CA SER A 65 18.96 -14.56 8.44
C SER A 65 18.13 -15.47 7.53
N LYS A 66 18.74 -15.86 6.43
CA LYS A 66 18.35 -16.94 5.51
C LYS A 66 17.11 -16.68 4.66
N VAL A 67 17.34 -15.93 3.60
CA VAL A 67 16.47 -15.94 2.43
C VAL A 67 16.45 -17.35 1.83
N LYS A 68 15.55 -18.20 2.32
CA LYS A 68 15.21 -19.48 1.70
C LYS A 68 14.03 -19.23 0.78
N GLY A 69 14.27 -19.05 -0.51
CA GLY A 69 13.20 -18.75 -1.45
C GLY A 69 13.27 -19.60 -2.70
N VAL A 70 12.17 -19.67 -3.42
CA VAL A 70 12.10 -20.31 -4.73
C VAL A 70 13.01 -19.55 -5.69
N PRO A 71 14.02 -20.19 -6.29
CA PRO A 71 15.09 -19.51 -7.05
C PRO A 71 14.57 -18.53 -8.10
N HIS A 72 13.47 -18.86 -8.79
CA HIS A 72 12.94 -18.05 -9.89
C HIS A 72 12.52 -16.61 -9.50
N ILE A 73 12.13 -16.34 -8.24
CA ILE A 73 11.77 -14.95 -7.83
C ILE A 73 13.04 -14.09 -7.78
N PHE A 74 14.14 -14.64 -7.26
CA PHE A 74 15.41 -13.92 -7.22
C PHE A 74 15.96 -13.70 -8.62
N GLU A 75 15.79 -14.67 -9.52
CA GLU A 75 16.15 -14.53 -10.94
C GLU A 75 15.36 -13.42 -11.61
N LEU A 76 14.02 -13.36 -11.40
CA LEU A 76 13.20 -12.28 -11.94
C LEU A 76 13.65 -10.90 -11.43
N VAL A 77 14.03 -10.79 -10.15
CA VAL A 77 14.54 -9.54 -9.57
C VAL A 77 15.89 -9.17 -10.18
N ASN A 78 16.80 -10.14 -10.34
CA ASN A 78 18.12 -9.93 -10.96
C ASN A 78 17.98 -9.49 -12.42
N ILE A 79 17.12 -10.17 -13.19
CA ILE A 79 16.82 -9.78 -14.58
C ILE A 79 16.25 -8.36 -14.64
N ALA A 80 15.36 -7.98 -13.72
CA ALA A 80 14.85 -6.62 -13.67
C ALA A 80 15.96 -5.59 -13.42
N CYS A 81 16.91 -5.88 -12.54
CA CYS A 81 18.05 -5.01 -12.30
C CYS A 81 18.95 -4.87 -13.55
N LEU A 82 19.26 -5.98 -14.22
CA LEU A 82 20.04 -5.97 -15.47
C LEU A 82 19.32 -5.20 -16.59
N LEU A 83 18.02 -5.40 -16.74
CA LEU A 83 17.20 -4.67 -17.70
C LEU A 83 17.24 -3.16 -17.44
N HIS A 84 17.22 -2.76 -16.17
CA HIS A 84 17.35 -1.34 -15.81
C HIS A 84 18.74 -0.78 -16.19
N GLU A 85 19.81 -1.52 -15.93
CA GLU A 85 21.19 -1.13 -16.26
C GLU A 85 21.39 -0.89 -17.76
N ILE A 86 20.68 -1.64 -18.61
CA ILE A 86 20.70 -1.43 -20.08
C ILE A 86 19.58 -0.52 -20.59
N GLY A 87 18.92 0.25 -19.69
CA GLY A 87 17.91 1.25 -20.03
C GLY A 87 16.53 0.72 -20.38
N LYS A 88 16.29 -0.62 -20.27
CA LYS A 88 14.96 -1.24 -20.56
C LYS A 88 14.01 -1.16 -19.36
N ASN A 89 13.73 0.06 -18.93
CA ASN A 89 13.00 0.34 -17.70
C ASN A 89 11.58 -0.26 -17.65
N ASP A 90 10.84 -0.25 -18.75
CA ASP A 90 9.47 -0.78 -18.79
C ASP A 90 9.46 -2.31 -18.59
N LEU A 91 10.45 -2.99 -19.16
CA LEU A 91 10.65 -4.42 -18.91
C LEU A 91 11.05 -4.69 -17.46
N ALA A 92 11.98 -3.91 -16.90
CA ALA A 92 12.37 -4.03 -15.49
C ALA A 92 11.15 -3.92 -14.56
N VAL A 93 10.27 -2.93 -14.78
CA VAL A 93 9.01 -2.76 -14.05
C VAL A 93 8.10 -3.98 -14.21
N THR A 94 8.00 -4.52 -15.42
CA THR A 94 7.17 -5.69 -15.71
C THR A 94 7.67 -6.93 -14.97
N PHE A 95 8.98 -7.16 -14.94
CA PHE A 95 9.59 -8.28 -14.22
C PHE A 95 9.37 -8.18 -12.72
N LEU A 96 9.55 -6.99 -12.09
CA LEU A 96 9.28 -6.81 -10.66
C LEU A 96 7.79 -6.95 -10.32
N LYS A 97 6.88 -6.48 -11.18
CA LYS A 97 5.45 -6.70 -11.00
C LYS A 97 5.09 -8.18 -11.10
N THR A 98 5.72 -8.91 -12.02
CA THR A 98 5.53 -10.36 -12.16
C THR A 98 6.04 -11.10 -10.93
N ALA A 99 7.27 -10.82 -10.48
CA ALA A 99 7.80 -11.35 -9.23
C ALA A 99 6.84 -11.10 -8.05
N SER A 100 6.27 -9.89 -7.96
CA SER A 100 5.31 -9.54 -6.90
C SER A 100 4.01 -10.35 -6.96
N ARG A 101 3.58 -10.81 -8.13
CA ARG A 101 2.38 -11.67 -8.27
C ARG A 101 2.64 -13.07 -7.73
N HIS A 102 3.85 -13.57 -7.92
CA HIS A 102 4.26 -14.93 -7.56
C HIS A 102 4.98 -15.01 -6.20
N ALA A 103 5.16 -13.88 -5.51
CA ALA A 103 5.73 -13.86 -4.18
C ALA A 103 4.82 -14.61 -3.17
N GLU A 104 5.39 -15.60 -2.47
CA GLU A 104 4.69 -16.47 -1.53
C GLU A 104 5.30 -16.43 -0.12
N SER A 105 6.50 -15.87 0.01
CA SER A 105 7.20 -15.73 1.27
C SER A 105 7.61 -14.28 1.54
N ARG A 106 7.92 -14.00 2.80
CA ARG A 106 8.47 -12.70 3.19
C ARG A 106 9.80 -12.41 2.48
N ASP A 107 10.63 -13.42 2.31
CA ASP A 107 11.94 -13.29 1.64
C ASP A 107 11.80 -12.90 0.17
N HIS A 108 10.80 -13.46 -0.53
CA HIS A 108 10.46 -13.04 -1.88
C HIS A 108 10.09 -11.55 -1.92
N VAL A 109 9.26 -11.11 -0.97
CA VAL A 109 8.82 -9.71 -0.90
C VAL A 109 9.99 -8.78 -0.61
N LEU A 110 10.88 -9.15 0.32
CA LEU A 110 12.07 -8.37 0.64
C LEU A 110 13.04 -8.26 -0.54
N ALA A 111 13.25 -9.34 -1.28
CA ALA A 111 14.07 -9.32 -2.49
C ALA A 111 13.51 -8.38 -3.55
N ILE A 112 12.19 -8.41 -3.77
CA ILE A 112 11.51 -7.53 -4.72
C ILE A 112 11.63 -6.07 -4.28
N ILE A 113 11.46 -5.79 -2.98
CA ILE A 113 11.61 -4.44 -2.40
C ILE A 113 13.04 -3.95 -2.63
N ALA A 114 14.05 -4.78 -2.34
CA ALA A 114 15.46 -4.44 -2.58
C ALA A 114 15.72 -4.14 -4.06
N GLY A 115 15.19 -4.96 -4.97
CA GLY A 115 15.27 -4.71 -6.41
C GLY A 115 14.62 -3.40 -6.83
N ALA A 116 13.43 -3.09 -6.29
CA ALA A 116 12.73 -1.85 -6.54
C ALA A 116 13.54 -0.61 -6.08
N TYR A 117 14.18 -0.70 -4.93
CA TYR A 117 15.09 0.35 -4.44
C TYR A 117 16.33 0.49 -5.32
N LYS A 118 16.95 -0.63 -5.73
CA LYS A 118 18.12 -0.63 -6.61
C LYS A 118 17.85 0.10 -7.93
N ILE A 119 16.68 -0.12 -8.54
CA ILE A 119 16.28 0.55 -9.80
C ILE A 119 15.58 1.89 -9.56
N LYS A 120 15.57 2.42 -8.33
CA LYS A 120 14.96 3.71 -7.93
C LYS A 120 13.46 3.83 -8.28
N LYS A 121 12.74 2.71 -8.33
CA LYS A 121 11.28 2.67 -8.57
C LYS A 121 10.54 2.33 -7.26
N PHE A 122 10.57 3.25 -6.31
CA PHE A 122 10.06 3.06 -4.93
C PHE A 122 8.60 2.64 -4.86
N HIS A 123 7.77 3.11 -5.79
CA HIS A 123 6.37 2.71 -5.90
C HIS A 123 6.18 1.19 -6.11
N LEU A 124 7.17 0.50 -6.70
CA LEU A 124 7.12 -0.95 -6.84
C LEU A 124 7.34 -1.68 -5.52
N ALA A 125 8.11 -1.10 -4.60
CA ALA A 125 8.25 -1.63 -3.24
C ALA A 125 6.90 -1.54 -2.50
N VAL A 126 6.20 -0.41 -2.60
CA VAL A 126 4.85 -0.24 -2.05
C VAL A 126 3.87 -1.22 -2.69
N TYR A 127 3.92 -1.37 -4.01
CA TYR A 127 3.08 -2.32 -4.75
C TYR A 127 3.28 -3.76 -4.27
N ALA A 128 4.55 -4.20 -4.15
CA ALA A 128 4.89 -5.55 -3.68
C ALA A 128 4.41 -5.78 -2.24
N ALA A 129 4.69 -4.85 -1.33
CA ALA A 129 4.29 -4.94 0.06
C ALA A 129 2.76 -4.94 0.24
N ARG A 130 2.02 -4.08 -0.48
CA ARG A 130 0.54 -4.07 -0.47
C ARG A 130 -0.04 -5.38 -0.99
N ARG A 131 0.58 -5.95 -2.02
CA ARG A 131 0.14 -7.23 -2.59
C ARG A 131 0.37 -8.39 -1.64
N ALA A 132 1.54 -8.42 -1.00
CA ALA A 132 1.90 -9.41 0.01
C ALA A 132 0.98 -9.35 1.24
N ALA A 133 0.61 -8.15 1.69
CA ALA A 133 -0.33 -7.94 2.80
C ALA A 133 -1.69 -8.60 2.57
N ARG A 134 -2.16 -8.72 1.32
CA ARG A 134 -3.39 -9.46 0.98
C ARG A 134 -3.27 -10.97 1.22
N LYS A 135 -2.04 -11.48 1.27
CA LYS A 135 -1.71 -12.88 1.58
C LYS A 135 -1.30 -13.07 3.04
N GLY A 136 -1.40 -12.03 3.89
CA GLY A 136 -1.00 -12.06 5.30
C GLY A 136 0.51 -11.83 5.52
N ILE A 137 1.28 -11.47 4.49
CA ILE A 137 2.71 -11.17 4.60
C ILE A 137 2.86 -9.66 4.74
N PHE A 138 3.30 -9.20 5.91
CA PHE A 138 3.41 -7.78 6.21
C PHE A 138 4.87 -7.31 6.19
N VAL A 139 5.13 -6.25 5.40
CA VAL A 139 6.36 -5.44 5.43
C VAL A 139 5.89 -3.99 5.58
N ILE A 140 5.77 -3.54 6.83
CA ILE A 140 5.10 -2.28 7.18
C ILE A 140 5.89 -1.08 6.65
N SER A 141 7.21 -1.09 6.83
CA SER A 141 8.11 -0.02 6.36
C SER A 141 7.94 0.28 4.87
N ALA A 142 7.84 -0.76 4.03
CA ALA A 142 7.61 -0.59 2.60
C ALA A 142 6.14 -0.34 2.24
N SER A 143 5.19 -0.80 3.09
CA SER A 143 3.76 -0.59 2.86
C SER A 143 3.31 0.84 3.11
N TYR A 144 3.99 1.55 4.01
CA TYR A 144 3.65 2.89 4.48
C TYR A 144 4.88 3.81 4.51
N PRO A 145 5.44 4.14 3.34
CA PRO A 145 6.59 5.03 3.27
C PRO A 145 6.20 6.42 3.79
N GLN A 146 7.17 7.08 4.42
CA GLN A 146 7.00 8.44 4.93
C GLN A 146 8.01 9.39 4.25
N PRO A 147 7.78 9.72 2.97
CA PRO A 147 8.62 10.70 2.29
C PRO A 147 8.53 12.07 2.99
N ASN A 148 9.60 12.84 2.87
CA ASN A 148 9.57 14.22 3.30
C ASN A 148 8.73 14.99 2.28
N LEU A 149 7.51 15.36 2.68
CA LEU A 149 6.66 16.26 1.90
C LEU A 149 6.99 17.70 2.33
N SER A 150 7.03 18.62 1.38
CA SER A 150 7.01 20.05 1.67
C SER A 150 5.79 20.38 2.55
N ASP A 151 5.93 21.39 3.40
CA ASP A 151 4.94 21.75 4.42
C ASP A 151 3.52 21.77 3.87
N THR A 152 2.67 20.92 4.42
CA THR A 152 1.25 20.81 4.06
C THR A 152 0.36 21.61 5.01
N SER A 153 0.95 22.50 5.78
CA SER A 153 0.52 23.36 6.89
C SER A 153 -0.93 23.26 7.41
N ASN A 154 -1.93 22.99 6.58
CA ASN A 154 -3.34 22.96 6.98
C ASN A 154 -4.00 21.58 6.81
N VAL A 155 -3.28 20.57 6.33
CA VAL A 155 -3.81 19.23 6.10
C VAL A 155 -2.96 18.19 6.81
N GLU A 156 -3.60 17.29 7.55
CA GLU A 156 -2.89 16.24 8.26
C GLU A 156 -2.04 15.40 7.29
N LYS A 157 -0.74 15.31 7.55
CA LYS A 157 0.23 14.58 6.70
C LYS A 157 -0.20 13.14 6.44
N ALA A 158 -0.77 12.46 7.46
CA ALA A 158 -1.26 11.09 7.31
C ALA A 158 -2.38 10.98 6.26
N LEU A 159 -3.27 11.97 6.17
CA LEU A 159 -4.33 12.01 5.14
C LEU A 159 -3.71 12.16 3.74
N VAL A 160 -2.78 13.10 3.57
CA VAL A 160 -2.09 13.29 2.27
C VAL A 160 -1.38 12.01 1.82
N LEU A 161 -0.59 11.39 2.72
CA LEU A 161 0.13 10.16 2.43
C LEU A 161 -0.82 8.99 2.11
N SER A 162 -1.97 8.91 2.77
CA SER A 162 -2.96 7.87 2.52
C SER A 162 -3.58 7.99 1.12
N ILE A 163 -3.86 9.20 0.67
CA ILE A 163 -4.37 9.48 -0.68
C ILE A 163 -3.30 9.10 -1.72
N ILE A 164 -2.07 9.61 -1.57
CA ILE A 164 -0.96 9.28 -2.48
C ILE A 164 -0.75 7.76 -2.58
N ARG A 165 -0.79 7.08 -1.44
CA ARG A 165 -0.67 5.62 -1.39
C ARG A 165 -1.81 4.92 -2.13
N GLN A 166 -3.03 5.41 -2.00
CA GLN A 166 -4.21 4.81 -2.63
C GLN A 166 -4.22 5.06 -4.15
N GLU A 167 -3.89 6.26 -4.58
CA GLU A 167 -3.99 6.70 -5.97
C GLU A 167 -2.84 6.18 -6.85
N SER A 168 -1.60 6.23 -6.37
CA SER A 168 -0.44 5.92 -7.21
C SER A 168 0.56 4.92 -6.61
N ASN A 169 0.38 4.48 -5.38
CA ASN A 169 1.44 3.80 -4.60
C ASN A 169 2.75 4.61 -4.53
N PHE A 170 2.67 5.94 -4.48
CA PHE A 170 3.82 6.85 -4.52
C PHE A 170 4.58 6.84 -5.85
N ASP A 171 3.89 6.64 -6.98
CA ASP A 171 4.47 6.83 -8.31
C ASP A 171 4.25 8.26 -8.79
N PRO A 172 5.30 9.11 -8.85
CA PRO A 172 5.16 10.49 -9.33
C PRO A 172 4.78 10.53 -10.82
N GLN A 173 5.13 9.50 -11.58
CA GLN A 173 4.88 9.42 -13.02
C GLN A 173 3.61 8.63 -13.37
N ALA A 174 2.80 8.27 -12.38
CA ALA A 174 1.58 7.51 -12.60
C ALA A 174 0.65 8.23 -13.60
N ARG A 175 0.13 7.45 -14.53
CA ARG A 175 -0.85 7.91 -15.54
C ARG A 175 -1.97 6.89 -15.64
N SER A 176 -3.20 7.32 -15.40
CA SER A 176 -4.35 6.45 -15.61
C SER A 176 -4.76 6.44 -17.08
N HIS A 177 -5.49 5.42 -17.48
CA HIS A 177 -6.07 5.34 -18.83
C HIS A 177 -7.09 6.47 -19.11
N ARG A 178 -7.63 7.12 -18.08
CA ARG A 178 -8.52 8.28 -18.20
C ARG A 178 -7.80 9.63 -18.09
N GLY A 179 -6.46 9.63 -18.01
CA GLY A 179 -5.64 10.84 -18.03
C GLY A 179 -5.39 11.49 -16.67
N ALA A 180 -5.71 10.82 -15.56
CA ALA A 180 -5.27 11.27 -14.24
C ALA A 180 -3.75 11.13 -14.09
N LEU A 181 -3.10 12.08 -13.39
CA LEU A 181 -1.65 12.23 -13.38
C LEU A 181 -1.07 12.33 -11.96
N GLY A 182 0.10 11.73 -11.79
CA GLY A 182 1.01 11.92 -10.67
C GLY A 182 0.59 11.28 -9.37
N PHE A 183 1.19 11.70 -8.29
CA PHE A 183 1.02 11.13 -6.95
C PHE A 183 -0.44 11.00 -6.51
N MET A 184 -1.24 12.04 -6.71
CA MET A 184 -2.63 12.12 -6.26
C MET A 184 -3.64 11.86 -7.38
N GLN A 185 -3.19 11.42 -8.56
CA GLN A 185 -4.03 11.12 -9.73
C GLN A 185 -5.02 12.23 -10.06
N LEU A 186 -4.50 13.47 -10.14
CA LEU A 186 -5.33 14.60 -10.49
C LEU A 186 -5.65 14.62 -11.99
N MET A 187 -6.91 14.88 -12.31
CA MET A 187 -7.29 15.23 -13.68
C MET A 187 -6.72 16.61 -14.04
N PRO A 188 -6.11 16.80 -15.22
CA PRO A 188 -5.53 18.08 -15.62
C PRO A 188 -6.51 19.26 -15.50
N GLN A 189 -7.79 19.03 -15.82
CA GLN A 189 -8.82 20.07 -15.69
C GLN A 189 -9.05 20.47 -14.23
N THR A 190 -9.11 19.50 -13.33
CA THR A 190 -9.24 19.74 -11.88
C THR A 190 -8.03 20.52 -11.36
N ALA A 191 -6.81 20.08 -11.73
CA ALA A 191 -5.59 20.75 -11.34
C ALA A 191 -5.52 22.20 -11.84
N LYS A 192 -5.97 22.47 -13.08
CA LYS A 192 -6.08 23.82 -13.63
C LYS A 192 -7.06 24.70 -12.85
N SER A 193 -8.22 24.15 -12.47
CA SER A 193 -9.21 24.88 -11.68
C SER A 193 -8.67 25.22 -10.29
N VAL A 194 -8.01 24.26 -9.62
CA VAL A 194 -7.37 24.48 -8.30
C VAL A 194 -6.26 25.53 -8.41
N ALA A 195 -5.40 25.44 -9.42
CA ALA A 195 -4.34 26.43 -9.64
C ALA A 195 -4.89 27.85 -9.80
N LYS A 196 -6.02 27.98 -10.54
CA LYS A 196 -6.71 29.29 -10.68
C LYS A 196 -7.21 29.81 -9.35
N THR A 197 -7.82 28.96 -8.52
CA THR A 197 -8.29 29.33 -7.16
C THR A 197 -7.13 29.76 -6.27
N LEU A 198 -5.99 29.06 -6.35
CA LEU A 198 -4.78 29.35 -5.58
C LEU A 198 -3.95 30.49 -6.17
N LYS A 199 -4.35 31.05 -7.32
CA LYS A 199 -3.62 32.10 -8.05
C LYS A 199 -2.16 31.69 -8.39
N ILE A 200 -1.94 30.41 -8.71
CA ILE A 200 -0.64 29.89 -9.15
C ILE A 200 -0.67 29.52 -10.63
N ASN A 201 0.50 29.54 -11.28
CA ASN A 201 0.59 29.14 -12.68
C ASN A 201 0.40 27.63 -12.82
N PHE A 202 -0.49 27.21 -13.73
CA PHE A 202 -0.74 25.81 -14.03
C PHE A 202 0.21 25.30 -15.12
N GLU A 203 0.99 24.29 -14.78
CA GLU A 203 1.85 23.57 -15.71
C GLU A 203 1.56 22.06 -15.59
N LYS A 204 1.06 21.46 -16.69
CA LYS A 204 0.63 20.05 -16.68
C LYS A 204 1.78 19.07 -16.36
N ASN A 205 3.01 19.39 -16.78
CA ASN A 205 4.20 18.58 -16.54
C ASN A 205 4.56 18.50 -15.04
N LYS A 206 4.25 19.53 -14.25
CA LYS A 206 4.46 19.53 -12.79
C LYS A 206 3.59 18.53 -12.05
N LEU A 207 2.56 17.96 -12.66
CA LEU A 207 1.75 16.90 -12.06
C LEU A 207 2.48 15.55 -12.01
N THR A 208 3.58 15.39 -12.75
CA THR A 208 4.36 14.15 -12.85
C THR A 208 5.86 14.37 -12.59
N SER A 209 6.22 15.46 -11.97
CA SER A 209 7.59 15.81 -11.58
C SER A 209 7.86 15.54 -10.10
#